data_7945fd0c9224672d6cead79919ab7f83
#
_entry.id   7945fd0c9224672d6cead79919ab7f83
#
_cell.length_a   1.000
_cell.length_b   1.000
_cell.length_c   1.000
_cell.angle_alpha   90.00
_cell.angle_beta   90.00
_cell.angle_gamma   90.00
#
_symmetry.space_group_name_H-M   'P 1'
#
loop_
_entity.id
_entity.type
_entity.pdbx_description
1 polymer ?
#
loop_
_entity_poly.entity_id
_entity_poly.type
_entity_poly.pdbx_seq_one_letter_code
_entity_poly.pdbx_strand_id
1 'polypeptide(L)'
;PQCDTISNEEIFSLDVDILIPAALENVITEQNAGNVKARIIAELANGPTNPEADDILFEKGIHVIPDFLCNAGGVTVSYLEMVQNFYMYYWDEDRVYNTLNKKMTNAYHAVHLTSKKYSINMRQAAYIVAVGRVVEAMKLRGWV
;
A
#
# COMPACT_ATOMS: atom_id res chain seq x y z
N PRO A 1 28.28 8.96 14.29
CA PRO A 1 27.16 9.91 14.16
C PRO A 1 26.46 10.00 15.51
N GLN A 2 26.19 11.20 15.98
CA GLN A 2 25.30 11.42 17.10
C GLN A 2 23.88 11.16 16.61
N CYS A 3 23.14 10.32 17.33
CA CYS A 3 21.72 10.10 17.11
C CYS A 3 20.99 10.32 18.43
N ASP A 4 19.81 10.89 18.33
CA ASP A 4 18.91 11.07 19.46
C ASP A 4 18.05 9.82 19.63
N THR A 5 17.77 9.44 20.87
CA THR A 5 16.85 8.34 21.17
C THR A 5 15.45 8.93 21.35
N ILE A 6 14.48 8.37 20.61
CA ILE A 6 13.06 8.75 20.72
C ILE A 6 12.23 7.52 21.09
N SER A 7 11.04 7.74 21.64
CA SER A 7 10.07 6.67 21.91
C SER A 7 9.37 6.20 20.63
N ASN A 8 8.73 5.04 20.69
CA ASN A 8 7.92 4.53 19.58
C ASN A 8 6.73 5.45 19.24
N GLU A 9 6.21 6.18 20.22
CA GLU A 9 5.09 7.11 20.03
C GLU A 9 5.55 8.41 19.36
N GLU A 10 6.74 8.89 19.71
CA GLU A 10 7.31 10.11 19.13
C GLU A 10 7.63 9.98 17.65
N ILE A 11 7.94 8.76 17.16
CA ILE A 11 8.28 8.53 15.74
C ILE A 11 7.15 8.97 14.80
N PHE A 12 5.87 8.76 15.21
CA PHE A 12 4.72 9.11 14.38
C PHE A 12 4.46 10.62 14.32
N SER A 13 5.01 11.40 15.23
CA SER A 13 4.86 12.86 15.28
C SER A 13 6.05 13.63 14.71
N LEU A 14 7.05 12.94 14.17
CA LEU A 14 8.21 13.58 13.55
C LEU A 14 7.79 14.38 12.32
N ASP A 15 8.46 15.52 12.14
CA ASP A 15 8.28 16.38 10.96
C ASP A 15 9.11 15.82 9.80
N VAL A 16 8.54 14.87 9.07
CA VAL A 16 9.15 14.18 7.94
C VAL A 16 8.20 14.22 6.74
N ASP A 17 8.74 14.14 5.54
CA ASP A 17 7.92 14.10 4.33
C ASP A 17 7.20 12.75 4.17
N ILE A 18 7.88 11.66 4.50
CA ILE A 18 7.39 10.29 4.30
C ILE A 18 7.57 9.50 5.59
N LEU A 19 6.49 8.85 6.04
CA LEU A 19 6.48 7.91 7.15
C LEU A 19 6.23 6.50 6.61
N ILE A 20 7.07 5.54 7.01
CA ILE A 20 7.00 4.16 6.51
C ILE A 20 6.83 3.18 7.70
N PRO A 21 5.59 2.88 8.12
CA PRO A 21 5.35 1.83 9.10
C PRO A 21 5.65 0.45 8.47
N ALA A 22 6.69 -0.23 8.96
CA ALA A 22 7.22 -1.45 8.35
C ALA A 22 7.40 -2.62 9.34
N ALA A 23 6.90 -2.50 10.58
CA ALA A 23 7.12 -3.49 11.62
C ALA A 23 5.82 -4.15 12.11
N LEU A 24 4.95 -3.42 12.80
CA LEU A 24 3.80 -3.96 13.51
C LEU A 24 2.47 -3.44 12.94
N GLU A 25 1.42 -4.22 13.16
CA GLU A 25 0.03 -3.82 12.94
C GLU A 25 -0.46 -2.83 14.01
N ASN A 26 -1.53 -2.06 13.69
CA ASN A 26 -2.23 -1.16 14.61
C ASN A 26 -1.33 -0.17 15.36
N VAL A 27 -0.29 0.35 14.69
CA VAL A 27 0.61 1.36 15.27
C VAL A 27 0.13 2.78 15.03
N ILE A 28 -0.70 3.01 14.00
CA ILE A 28 -1.39 4.28 13.73
C ILE A 28 -2.87 4.08 14.06
N THR A 29 -3.31 4.77 15.10
CA THR A 29 -4.65 4.65 15.67
C THR A 29 -5.31 6.03 15.76
N GLU A 30 -6.61 6.08 16.10
CA GLU A 30 -7.31 7.34 16.34
C GLU A 30 -6.65 8.22 17.40
N GLN A 31 -5.88 7.63 18.36
CA GLN A 31 -5.21 8.37 19.39
C GLN A 31 -4.00 9.15 18.90
N ASN A 32 -3.29 8.65 17.87
CA ASN A 32 -2.05 9.25 17.38
C ASN A 32 -2.12 9.79 15.95
N ALA A 33 -3.09 9.37 15.13
CA ALA A 33 -3.24 9.84 13.75
C ALA A 33 -3.32 11.37 13.64
N GLY A 34 -3.96 12.03 14.63
CA GLY A 34 -4.02 13.48 14.72
C GLY A 34 -2.65 14.17 14.83
N ASN A 35 -1.65 13.48 15.36
CA ASN A 35 -0.29 14.00 15.57
C ASN A 35 0.65 13.76 14.37
N VAL A 36 0.27 12.93 13.42
CA VAL A 36 1.10 12.64 12.22
C VAL A 36 1.29 13.91 11.42
N LYS A 37 2.55 14.23 11.11
CA LYS A 37 2.94 15.41 10.31
C LYS A 37 3.41 15.03 8.91
N ALA A 38 3.70 13.78 8.67
CA ALA A 38 4.14 13.29 7.37
C ALA A 38 3.08 13.60 6.29
N ARG A 39 3.55 13.96 5.09
CA ARG A 39 2.69 14.22 3.94
C ARG A 39 2.23 12.93 3.27
N ILE A 40 3.07 11.90 3.36
CA ILE A 40 2.84 10.58 2.76
C ILE A 40 3.08 9.52 3.82
N ILE A 41 2.17 8.54 3.90
CA ILE A 41 2.38 7.30 4.64
C ILE A 41 2.45 6.16 3.61
N ALA A 42 3.55 5.38 3.63
CA ALA A 42 3.74 4.21 2.80
C ALA A 42 3.74 2.96 3.69
N GLU A 43 2.65 2.21 3.70
CA GLU A 43 2.45 1.08 4.59
C GLU A 43 3.16 -0.18 4.08
N LEU A 44 4.31 -0.52 4.67
CA LEU A 44 5.02 -1.76 4.35
C LEU A 44 4.66 -2.91 5.32
N ALA A 45 4.28 -2.61 6.56
CA ALA A 45 3.65 -3.59 7.45
C ALA A 45 2.24 -3.92 6.98
N ASN A 46 1.69 -5.06 7.43
CA ASN A 46 0.28 -5.39 7.22
C ASN A 46 -0.56 -4.74 8.33
N GLY A 47 -1.63 -4.03 7.94
CA GLY A 47 -2.57 -3.41 8.86
C GLY A 47 -1.96 -2.41 9.87
N PRO A 48 -0.99 -1.55 9.49
CA PRO A 48 -0.36 -0.65 10.45
C PRO A 48 -1.29 0.47 10.93
N THR A 49 -2.29 0.81 10.12
CA THR A 49 -3.28 1.88 10.38
C THR A 49 -4.65 1.25 10.60
N ASN A 50 -5.31 1.59 11.71
CA ASN A 50 -6.67 1.13 11.96
C ASN A 50 -7.72 1.94 11.14
N PRO A 51 -8.94 1.42 10.94
CA PRO A 51 -9.95 2.08 10.10
C PRO A 51 -10.31 3.50 10.56
N GLU A 52 -10.37 3.73 11.85
CA GLU A 52 -10.71 5.03 12.44
C GLU A 52 -9.62 6.07 12.15
N ALA A 53 -8.36 5.66 12.14
CA ALA A 53 -7.23 6.52 11.78
C ALA A 53 -7.19 6.86 10.29
N ASP A 54 -7.63 5.97 9.40
CA ASP A 54 -7.68 6.24 7.95
C ASP A 54 -8.51 7.50 7.63
N ASP A 55 -9.65 7.67 8.28
CA ASP A 55 -10.52 8.83 8.06
C ASP A 55 -9.88 10.13 8.58
N ILE A 56 -9.26 10.08 9.76
CA ILE A 56 -8.51 11.21 10.34
C ILE A 56 -7.37 11.64 9.40
N LEU A 57 -6.59 10.68 8.90
CA LEU A 57 -5.47 10.95 7.98
C LEU A 57 -5.97 11.53 6.66
N PHE A 58 -7.08 11.02 6.15
CA PHE A 58 -7.71 11.52 4.92
C PHE A 58 -8.20 12.95 5.06
N GLU A 59 -8.90 13.29 6.16
CA GLU A 59 -9.36 14.66 6.47
C GLU A 59 -8.19 15.64 6.63
N LYS A 60 -7.05 15.18 7.15
CA LYS A 60 -5.80 15.95 7.22
C LYS A 60 -5.11 16.14 5.86
N GLY A 61 -5.59 15.48 4.81
CA GLY A 61 -4.97 15.52 3.49
C GLY A 61 -3.67 14.71 3.38
N ILE A 62 -3.40 13.79 4.30
CA ILE A 62 -2.24 12.90 4.27
C ILE A 62 -2.49 11.81 3.22
N HIS A 63 -1.51 11.62 2.32
CA HIS A 63 -1.61 10.61 1.28
C HIS A 63 -1.14 9.25 1.81
N VAL A 64 -2.09 8.38 2.13
CA VAL A 64 -1.80 7.01 2.59
C VAL A 64 -1.76 6.06 1.39
N ILE A 65 -0.64 5.36 1.20
CA ILE A 65 -0.55 4.23 0.26
C ILE A 65 -0.80 2.97 1.08
N PRO A 66 -1.98 2.32 0.92
CA PRO A 66 -2.39 1.23 1.80
C PRO A 66 -1.51 -0.02 1.64
N ASP A 67 -1.40 -0.79 2.68
CA ASP A 67 -0.52 -1.95 2.85
C ASP A 67 -0.56 -2.94 1.68
N PHE A 68 -1.74 -3.48 1.36
CA PHE A 68 -1.90 -4.47 0.28
C PHE A 68 -1.65 -3.91 -1.14
N LEU A 69 -1.45 -2.59 -1.28
CA LEU A 69 -0.92 -1.97 -2.49
C LEU A 69 0.59 -1.72 -2.35
N CYS A 70 1.02 -1.14 -1.22
CA CYS A 70 2.39 -0.69 -1.00
C CYS A 70 3.38 -1.87 -0.89
N ASN A 71 3.00 -2.92 -0.15
CA ASN A 71 3.86 -4.09 0.09
C ASN A 71 3.68 -5.23 -0.94
N ALA A 72 2.80 -5.07 -1.93
CA ALA A 72 2.51 -6.10 -2.93
C ALA A 72 3.69 -6.46 -3.86
N GLY A 73 4.79 -5.71 -3.81
CA GLY A 73 5.99 -5.97 -4.59
C GLY A 73 6.58 -7.36 -4.33
N GLY A 74 6.68 -7.75 -3.05
CA GLY A 74 7.22 -9.04 -2.64
C GLY A 74 6.43 -10.21 -3.21
N VAL A 75 5.10 -10.23 -3.02
CA VAL A 75 4.23 -11.29 -3.56
C VAL A 75 4.20 -11.31 -5.08
N THR A 76 4.34 -10.14 -5.73
CA THR A 76 4.43 -10.06 -7.19
C THR A 76 5.69 -10.75 -7.70
N VAL A 77 6.84 -10.51 -7.07
CA VAL A 77 8.11 -11.17 -7.44
C VAL A 77 8.04 -12.67 -7.17
N SER A 78 7.46 -13.10 -6.04
CA SER A 78 7.24 -14.53 -5.77
C SER A 78 6.37 -15.20 -6.83
N TYR A 79 5.35 -14.52 -7.34
CA TYR A 79 4.58 -15.02 -8.48
C TYR A 79 5.42 -15.13 -9.76
N LEU A 80 6.28 -14.15 -10.04
CA LEU A 80 7.17 -14.22 -11.21
C LEU A 80 8.18 -15.35 -11.08
N GLU A 81 8.69 -15.61 -9.87
CA GLU A 81 9.55 -16.76 -9.59
C GLU A 81 8.81 -18.08 -9.86
N MET A 82 7.59 -18.23 -9.36
CA MET A 82 6.75 -19.40 -9.62
C MET A 82 6.54 -19.64 -11.11
N VAL A 83 6.26 -18.59 -11.89
CA VAL A 83 6.11 -18.69 -13.36
C VAL A 83 7.40 -19.21 -14.01
N GLN A 84 8.57 -18.69 -13.63
CA GLN A 84 9.85 -19.11 -14.16
C GLN A 84 10.14 -20.59 -13.83
N ASN A 85 9.81 -21.01 -12.59
CA ASN A 85 9.97 -22.40 -12.17
C ASN A 85 9.08 -23.35 -12.96
N PHE A 86 7.81 -22.98 -13.24
CA PHE A 86 6.91 -23.79 -14.06
C PHE A 86 7.39 -23.97 -15.50
N TYR A 87 7.97 -22.90 -16.06
CA TYR A 87 8.48 -22.95 -17.43
C TYR A 87 9.94 -23.47 -17.53
N MET A 88 10.59 -23.71 -16.36
CA MET A 88 12.02 -24.12 -16.28
C MET A 88 12.94 -23.17 -17.09
N TYR A 89 12.57 -21.89 -17.16
CA TYR A 89 13.28 -20.85 -17.88
C TYR A 89 13.35 -19.57 -17.06
N TYR A 90 14.55 -19.17 -16.70
CA TYR A 90 14.78 -18.02 -15.84
C TYR A 90 14.99 -16.75 -16.65
N TRP A 91 14.42 -15.68 -16.18
CA TRP A 91 14.47 -14.35 -16.79
C TRP A 91 15.67 -13.57 -16.29
N ASP A 92 16.11 -12.60 -17.10
CA ASP A 92 17.07 -11.58 -16.67
C ASP A 92 16.49 -10.73 -15.55
N GLU A 93 17.33 -10.21 -14.68
CA GLU A 93 16.97 -9.32 -13.60
C GLU A 93 16.18 -8.10 -14.11
N ASP A 94 16.63 -7.48 -15.19
CA ASP A 94 15.96 -6.34 -15.83
C ASP A 94 14.51 -6.66 -16.22
N ARG A 95 14.25 -7.86 -16.74
CA ARG A 95 12.90 -8.29 -17.08
C ARG A 95 12.01 -8.42 -15.85
N VAL A 96 12.54 -8.94 -14.76
CA VAL A 96 11.82 -9.05 -13.48
C VAL A 96 11.48 -7.67 -12.96
N TYR A 97 12.46 -6.76 -12.87
CA TYR A 97 12.25 -5.39 -12.37
C TYR A 97 11.31 -4.58 -13.27
N ASN A 98 11.44 -4.65 -14.58
CA ASN A 98 10.54 -3.95 -15.50
C ASN A 98 9.10 -4.46 -15.38
N THR A 99 8.92 -5.77 -15.20
CA THR A 99 7.59 -6.38 -15.00
C THR A 99 7.00 -5.94 -13.67
N LEU A 100 7.80 -5.98 -12.58
CA LEU A 100 7.40 -5.51 -11.26
C LEU A 100 6.99 -4.04 -11.30
N ASN A 101 7.88 -3.17 -11.81
CA ASN A 101 7.62 -1.73 -11.91
C ASN A 101 6.32 -1.43 -12.64
N LYS A 102 6.10 -2.04 -13.81
CA LYS A 102 4.87 -1.88 -14.58
C LYS A 102 3.62 -2.30 -13.81
N LYS A 103 3.69 -3.44 -13.09
CA LYS A 103 2.55 -3.95 -12.30
C LYS A 103 2.23 -3.03 -11.12
N MET A 104 3.25 -2.64 -10.34
CA MET A 104 3.07 -1.79 -9.16
C MET A 104 2.59 -0.39 -9.55
N THR A 105 3.21 0.23 -10.57
CA THR A 105 2.82 1.56 -11.04
C THR A 105 1.40 1.57 -11.60
N ASN A 106 1.01 0.58 -12.40
CA ASN A 106 -0.35 0.47 -12.91
C ASN A 106 -1.38 0.25 -11.78
N ALA A 107 -1.05 -0.55 -10.78
CA ALA A 107 -1.92 -0.76 -9.64
C ALA A 107 -2.11 0.54 -8.84
N TYR A 108 -1.02 1.25 -8.55
CA TYR A 108 -1.08 2.54 -7.87
C TYR A 108 -1.95 3.55 -8.64
N HIS A 109 -1.73 3.71 -9.94
CA HIS A 109 -2.52 4.64 -10.76
C HIS A 109 -4.01 4.28 -10.78
N ALA A 110 -4.35 3.01 -10.89
CA ALA A 110 -5.75 2.57 -10.86
C ALA A 110 -6.43 2.94 -9.53
N VAL A 111 -5.76 2.73 -8.41
CA VAL A 111 -6.25 3.08 -7.07
C VAL A 111 -6.33 4.61 -6.91
N HIS A 112 -5.27 5.33 -7.28
CA HIS A 112 -5.24 6.79 -7.16
C HIS A 112 -6.35 7.47 -7.99
N LEU A 113 -6.56 7.04 -9.23
CA LEU A 113 -7.63 7.56 -10.08
C LEU A 113 -9.01 7.26 -9.49
N THR A 114 -9.19 6.08 -8.90
CA THR A 114 -10.43 5.69 -8.22
C THR A 114 -10.68 6.54 -6.98
N SER A 115 -9.66 6.78 -6.15
CA SER A 115 -9.71 7.68 -4.99
C SER A 115 -10.15 9.09 -5.41
N LYS A 116 -9.53 9.64 -6.47
CA LYS A 116 -9.91 10.96 -7.01
C LYS A 116 -11.33 11.00 -7.56
N LYS A 117 -11.72 9.96 -8.30
CA LYS A 117 -13.06 9.89 -8.94
C LYS A 117 -14.19 9.91 -7.92
N TYR A 118 -14.01 9.21 -6.80
CA TYR A 118 -15.05 9.06 -5.77
C TYR A 118 -14.82 9.95 -4.54
N SER A 119 -13.73 10.72 -4.49
CA SER A 119 -13.35 11.56 -3.34
C SER A 119 -13.29 10.75 -2.03
N ILE A 120 -12.63 9.59 -2.06
CA ILE A 120 -12.47 8.65 -0.94
C ILE A 120 -11.00 8.41 -0.65
N ASN A 121 -10.69 7.88 0.54
CA ASN A 121 -9.32 7.51 0.88
C ASN A 121 -8.78 6.39 -0.02
N MET A 122 -7.46 6.26 -0.07
CA MET A 122 -6.77 5.29 -0.96
C MET A 122 -7.09 3.84 -0.61
N ARG A 123 -7.33 3.51 0.66
CA ARG A 123 -7.68 2.14 1.08
C ARG A 123 -9.05 1.74 0.57
N GLN A 124 -10.06 2.58 0.71
CA GLN A 124 -11.38 2.35 0.14
C GLN A 124 -11.32 2.21 -1.38
N ALA A 125 -10.55 3.09 -2.04
CA ALA A 125 -10.34 3.02 -3.49
C ALA A 125 -9.66 1.71 -3.93
N ALA A 126 -8.70 1.23 -3.16
CA ALA A 126 -8.00 -0.03 -3.43
C ALA A 126 -8.94 -1.24 -3.30
N TYR A 127 -9.83 -1.25 -2.30
CA TYR A 127 -10.89 -2.28 -2.22
C TYR A 127 -11.83 -2.24 -3.41
N ILE A 128 -12.27 -1.07 -3.85
CA ILE A 128 -13.14 -0.94 -5.04
C ILE A 128 -12.45 -1.54 -6.27
N VAL A 129 -11.17 -1.22 -6.50
CA VAL A 129 -10.40 -1.74 -7.62
C VAL A 129 -10.21 -3.26 -7.51
N ALA A 130 -9.86 -3.76 -6.33
CA ALA A 130 -9.58 -5.18 -6.12
C ALA A 130 -10.85 -6.04 -6.25
N VAL A 131 -11.90 -5.68 -5.55
CA VAL A 131 -13.20 -6.40 -5.59
C VAL A 131 -13.79 -6.31 -6.99
N GLY A 132 -13.73 -5.15 -7.65
CA GLY A 132 -14.21 -4.98 -9.01
C GLY A 132 -13.55 -5.95 -10.00
N ARG A 133 -12.24 -6.16 -9.91
CA ARG A 133 -11.51 -7.14 -10.76
C ARG A 133 -11.96 -8.57 -10.51
N VAL A 134 -12.19 -8.94 -9.25
CA VAL A 134 -12.68 -10.29 -8.91
C VAL A 134 -14.09 -10.50 -9.44
N VAL A 135 -14.99 -9.55 -9.23
CA VAL A 135 -16.38 -9.62 -9.72
C VAL A 135 -16.42 -9.71 -11.25
N GLU A 136 -15.60 -8.94 -11.95
CA GLU A 136 -15.52 -9.01 -13.41
C GLU A 136 -15.04 -10.39 -13.86
N ALA A 137 -14.01 -10.95 -13.22
CA ALA A 137 -13.53 -12.28 -13.53
C ALA A 137 -14.59 -13.36 -13.25
N MET A 138 -15.40 -13.23 -12.21
CA MET A 138 -16.51 -14.13 -11.90
C MET A 138 -17.59 -14.07 -12.99
N LYS A 139 -17.96 -12.86 -13.44
CA LYS A 139 -18.93 -12.67 -14.54
C LYS A 139 -18.45 -13.31 -15.83
N LEU A 140 -17.18 -13.09 -16.20
CA LEU A 140 -16.59 -13.68 -17.40
C LEU A 140 -16.57 -15.23 -17.37
N ARG A 141 -16.57 -15.83 -16.17
CA ARG A 141 -16.63 -17.27 -15.95
C ARG A 141 -18.05 -17.82 -15.79
N GLY A 142 -19.06 -16.94 -15.80
CA GLY A 142 -20.46 -17.34 -15.62
C GLY A 142 -20.78 -17.78 -14.18
N TRP A 143 -20.06 -17.28 -13.18
CA TRP A 143 -20.29 -17.61 -11.77
C TRP A 143 -21.32 -16.70 -11.10
N VAL A 144 -21.58 -15.54 -11.65
CA VAL A 144 -22.58 -14.54 -11.22
C VAL A 144 -23.15 -13.83 -12.43
#